data_8db3fd33b5dcb7837ee6380fcc071768
#
_entry.id   8db3fd33b5dcb7837ee6380fcc071768
#
_cell.length_a   1.000
_cell.length_b   1.000
_cell.length_c   1.000
_cell.angle_alpha   90.00
_cell.angle_beta   90.00
_cell.angle_gamma   90.00
#
_symmetry.space_group_name_H-M   'P 1'
#
loop_
_entity.id
_entity.type
_entity.pdbx_description
1 polymer ?
#
loop_
_entity_poly.entity_id
_entity_poly.type
_entity_poly.pdbx_seq_one_letter_code
_entity_poly.pdbx_strand_id
1 'polypeptide(L)'
;EELANLSLAVEENSPTYVAKSKAGNLYTVTSVDGLGGAGAYDKDFHFLNAVTESGAPLCYVAADEARQLLYGANYHKGEVNVYHILGDGELKAADSIFHQEATGPHKNQDHAHVHYTDLTPDQRLVVCDLGTDRVYTYDVSENGKLNLVTTFTAEPGTGPRHLVFHPNGQFAYLFGELDSTVRVLSYNKETGAFEELQKISTLPEEFDGENGGAAIRISNDGKFLYASNRGHNSIAVFAVSEDGSYIQNKQI
;
A
#
# COMPACT_ATOMS: atom_id res chain seq x y z
N GLU A 1 -2.70 -25.53 -6.92
CA GLU A 1 -2.76 -24.86 -8.24
C GLU A 1 -1.34 -24.67 -8.75
N GLU A 2 -1.14 -24.87 -10.04
CA GLU A 2 0.15 -24.69 -10.71
C GLU A 2 0.07 -23.45 -11.59
N LEU A 3 1.10 -22.59 -11.53
CA LEU A 3 1.22 -21.48 -12.46
C LEU A 3 1.64 -22.02 -13.82
N ALA A 4 0.78 -21.88 -14.81
CA ALA A 4 0.98 -22.36 -16.17
C ALA A 4 0.64 -21.27 -17.20
N ASN A 5 1.10 -21.45 -18.44
CA ASN A 5 0.76 -20.57 -19.58
C ASN A 5 1.16 -19.10 -19.37
N LEU A 6 2.42 -18.88 -18.94
CA LEU A 6 2.97 -17.52 -18.88
C LEU A 6 2.91 -16.86 -20.26
N SER A 7 2.25 -15.70 -20.34
CA SER A 7 2.20 -14.87 -21.54
C SER A 7 2.30 -13.40 -21.18
N LEU A 8 2.85 -12.59 -22.09
CA LEU A 8 2.85 -11.15 -21.97
C LEU A 8 1.44 -10.61 -22.23
N ALA A 9 0.86 -9.91 -21.27
CA ALA A 9 -0.45 -9.28 -21.42
C ALA A 9 -0.33 -7.89 -22.05
N VAL A 10 0.55 -7.04 -21.49
CA VAL A 10 0.76 -5.65 -21.90
C VAL A 10 2.23 -5.29 -21.70
N GLU A 11 2.81 -4.52 -22.62
CA GLU A 11 4.06 -3.79 -22.39
C GLU A 11 3.75 -2.42 -21.78
N GLU A 12 4.29 -2.15 -20.62
CA GLU A 12 4.10 -0.89 -19.89
C GLU A 12 5.43 -0.39 -19.31
N ASN A 13 5.58 0.92 -19.23
CA ASN A 13 6.76 1.54 -18.63
C ASN A 13 6.61 1.65 -17.11
N SER A 14 7.59 1.11 -16.37
CA SER A 14 7.63 1.14 -14.91
C SER A 14 6.39 0.53 -14.21
N PRO A 15 5.87 -0.64 -14.61
CA PRO A 15 4.65 -1.24 -14.08
C PRO A 15 4.91 -1.87 -12.70
N THR A 16 5.31 -1.06 -11.74
CA THR A 16 5.71 -1.53 -10.40
C THR A 16 4.54 -2.03 -9.57
N TYR A 17 3.32 -1.64 -9.92
CA TYR A 17 2.10 -2.11 -9.29
C TYR A 17 0.91 -2.10 -10.26
N VAL A 18 -0.07 -2.97 -10.00
CA VAL A 18 -1.30 -3.09 -10.78
C VAL A 18 -2.50 -3.35 -9.87
N ALA A 19 -3.62 -2.70 -10.17
CA ALA A 19 -4.92 -2.97 -9.60
C ALA A 19 -5.88 -3.48 -10.68
N LYS A 20 -6.77 -4.40 -10.33
CA LYS A 20 -7.79 -4.94 -11.22
C LYS A 20 -9.17 -4.62 -10.69
N SER A 21 -10.02 -4.01 -11.51
CA SER A 21 -11.42 -3.76 -11.16
C SER A 21 -12.27 -5.04 -11.26
N LYS A 22 -13.46 -5.02 -10.66
CA LYS A 22 -14.45 -6.09 -10.79
C LYS A 22 -14.94 -6.25 -12.24
N ALA A 23 -14.95 -5.16 -13.02
CA ALA A 23 -15.27 -5.18 -14.44
C ALA A 23 -14.17 -5.86 -15.28
N GLY A 24 -12.98 -6.08 -14.71
CA GLY A 24 -11.84 -6.72 -15.36
C GLY A 24 -10.80 -5.75 -15.88
N ASN A 25 -11.06 -4.43 -15.85
CA ASN A 25 -10.10 -3.41 -16.26
C ASN A 25 -8.86 -3.42 -15.37
N LEU A 26 -7.71 -3.11 -15.94
CA LEU A 26 -6.44 -2.99 -15.23
C LEU A 26 -6.02 -1.53 -15.13
N TYR A 27 -5.55 -1.18 -13.94
CA TYR A 27 -4.95 0.12 -13.66
C TYR A 27 -3.52 -0.10 -13.18
N THR A 28 -2.56 0.53 -13.83
CA THR A 28 -1.14 0.31 -13.55
C THR A 28 -0.42 1.62 -13.27
N VAL A 29 0.68 1.52 -12.56
CA VAL A 29 1.67 2.58 -12.55
C VAL A 29 2.26 2.72 -13.95
N THR A 30 2.42 3.94 -14.42
CA THR A 30 3.02 4.23 -15.74
C THR A 30 4.00 5.38 -15.69
N SER A 31 4.91 5.41 -16.66
CA SER A 31 5.84 6.52 -16.90
C SER A 31 6.00 6.74 -18.40
N VAL A 32 5.73 7.96 -18.84
CA VAL A 32 5.82 8.35 -20.26
C VAL A 32 6.61 9.65 -20.39
N ASP A 33 7.72 9.63 -21.10
CA ASP A 33 8.55 10.83 -21.40
C ASP A 33 8.92 11.69 -20.18
N GLY A 34 9.22 11.05 -19.05
CA GLY A 34 9.56 11.73 -17.79
C GLY A 34 8.35 12.22 -16.99
N LEU A 35 7.15 11.86 -17.42
CA LEU A 35 5.91 12.06 -16.66
C LEU A 35 5.52 10.76 -15.96
N GLY A 36 5.11 10.83 -14.71
CA GLY A 36 4.65 9.69 -13.92
C GLY A 36 3.17 9.75 -13.62
N GLY A 37 2.51 8.60 -13.45
CA GLY A 37 1.10 8.55 -13.10
C GLY A 37 0.48 7.16 -13.18
N ALA A 38 -0.79 7.10 -13.57
CA ALA A 38 -1.56 5.87 -13.73
C ALA A 38 -2.05 5.67 -15.16
N GLY A 39 -1.93 4.44 -15.66
CA GLY A 39 -2.47 3.99 -16.95
C GLY A 39 -3.68 3.08 -16.75
N ALA A 40 -4.60 3.10 -17.70
CA ALA A 40 -5.81 2.30 -17.73
C ALA A 40 -5.87 1.41 -18.97
N TYR A 41 -6.31 0.17 -18.77
CA TYR A 41 -6.54 -0.83 -19.81
C TYR A 41 -7.89 -1.50 -19.60
N ASP A 42 -8.57 -1.85 -20.69
CA ASP A 42 -9.80 -2.62 -20.61
C ASP A 42 -9.54 -4.09 -20.20
N LYS A 43 -10.62 -4.86 -20.02
CA LYS A 43 -10.55 -6.30 -19.68
C LYS A 43 -9.83 -7.18 -20.72
N ASP A 44 -9.70 -6.70 -21.94
CA ASP A 44 -9.05 -7.38 -23.07
C ASP A 44 -7.63 -6.83 -23.31
N PHE A 45 -7.12 -6.02 -22.37
CA PHE A 45 -5.79 -5.39 -22.33
C PHE A 45 -5.55 -4.30 -23.40
N HIS A 46 -6.62 -3.70 -23.96
CA HIS A 46 -6.45 -2.55 -24.82
C HIS A 46 -6.24 -1.29 -23.97
N PHE A 47 -5.26 -0.48 -24.35
CA PHE A 47 -4.98 0.79 -23.68
C PHE A 47 -6.17 1.74 -23.83
N LEU A 48 -6.64 2.29 -22.73
CA LEU A 48 -7.69 3.29 -22.68
C LEU A 48 -7.09 4.69 -22.65
N ASN A 49 -6.43 5.03 -21.56
CA ASN A 49 -5.71 6.29 -21.39
C ASN A 49 -4.66 6.22 -20.29
N ALA A 50 -3.89 7.29 -20.12
CA ALA A 50 -3.05 7.52 -18.97
C ALA A 50 -3.27 8.93 -18.43
N VAL A 51 -3.24 9.09 -17.11
CA VAL A 51 -3.20 10.38 -16.43
C VAL A 51 -1.85 10.51 -15.77
N THR A 52 -1.03 11.41 -16.32
CA THR A 52 0.37 11.60 -15.89
C THR A 52 0.64 13.06 -15.56
N GLU A 53 1.63 13.29 -14.75
CA GLU A 53 2.14 14.61 -14.36
C GLU A 53 3.67 14.61 -14.31
N SER A 54 4.28 15.78 -14.26
CA SER A 54 5.74 15.91 -14.18
C SER A 54 6.31 15.26 -12.92
N GLY A 55 7.36 14.48 -13.09
CA GLY A 55 8.11 13.84 -12.02
C GLY A 55 8.06 12.32 -12.04
N ALA A 56 8.44 11.72 -10.92
CA ALA A 56 8.54 10.27 -10.77
C ALA A 56 7.17 9.57 -10.84
N PRO A 57 7.14 8.31 -11.33
CA PRO A 57 5.92 7.51 -11.34
C PRO A 57 5.43 7.18 -9.92
N LEU A 58 4.17 6.75 -9.83
CA LEU A 58 3.62 6.13 -8.64
C LEU A 58 4.39 4.85 -8.28
N CYS A 59 4.20 4.34 -7.07
CA CYS A 59 4.71 3.03 -6.64
C CYS A 59 3.58 2.07 -6.23
N TYR A 60 2.36 2.56 -6.09
CA TYR A 60 1.19 1.77 -5.73
C TYR A 60 -0.08 2.35 -6.34
N VAL A 61 -1.04 1.50 -6.66
CA VAL A 61 -2.40 1.86 -7.06
C VAL A 61 -3.42 0.93 -6.43
N ALA A 62 -4.59 1.46 -6.05
CA ALA A 62 -5.72 0.69 -5.52
C ALA A 62 -7.05 1.21 -6.08
N ALA A 63 -7.95 0.30 -6.44
CA ALA A 63 -9.25 0.64 -7.01
C ALA A 63 -10.37 0.62 -5.95
N ASP A 64 -11.13 1.69 -5.88
CA ASP A 64 -12.36 1.82 -5.10
C ASP A 64 -13.58 1.61 -6.00
N GLU A 65 -14.11 0.41 -5.94
CA GLU A 65 -15.26 0.02 -6.75
C GLU A 65 -16.56 0.73 -6.36
N ALA A 66 -16.69 1.14 -5.10
CA ALA A 66 -17.91 1.76 -4.60
C ALA A 66 -18.07 3.19 -5.10
N ARG A 67 -16.95 3.94 -5.12
CA ARG A 67 -16.93 5.35 -5.54
C ARG A 67 -16.45 5.55 -6.98
N GLN A 68 -16.02 4.46 -7.65
CA GLN A 68 -15.37 4.52 -8.97
C GLN A 68 -14.16 5.46 -8.94
N LEU A 69 -13.26 5.21 -7.97
CA LEU A 69 -12.02 5.96 -7.79
C LEU A 69 -10.82 5.01 -7.88
N LEU A 70 -9.69 5.57 -8.27
CA LEU A 70 -8.38 4.94 -8.15
C LEU A 70 -7.49 5.82 -7.27
N TYR A 71 -6.82 5.21 -6.32
CA TYR A 71 -5.84 5.88 -5.47
C TYR A 71 -4.43 5.51 -5.89
N GLY A 72 -3.53 6.49 -5.89
CA GLY A 72 -2.13 6.31 -6.19
C GLY A 72 -1.23 6.78 -5.07
N ALA A 73 -0.15 6.05 -4.79
CA ALA A 73 0.92 6.46 -3.89
C ALA A 73 2.14 6.88 -4.71
N ASN A 74 2.65 8.09 -4.50
CA ASN A 74 3.88 8.57 -5.11
C ASN A 74 4.98 8.69 -4.05
N TYR A 75 5.90 7.73 -4.08
CA TYR A 75 7.01 7.64 -3.13
C TYR A 75 7.94 8.86 -3.21
N HIS A 76 8.32 9.25 -4.42
CA HIS A 76 9.32 10.31 -4.62
C HIS A 76 8.77 11.72 -4.42
N LYS A 77 7.45 11.89 -4.46
CA LYS A 77 6.81 13.19 -4.27
C LYS A 77 6.18 13.35 -2.88
N GLY A 78 6.04 12.24 -2.12
CA GLY A 78 5.29 12.24 -0.87
C GLY A 78 3.81 12.56 -1.08
N GLU A 79 3.24 12.10 -2.18
CA GLU A 79 1.92 12.50 -2.67
C GLU A 79 0.96 11.32 -2.75
N VAL A 80 -0.28 11.58 -2.34
CA VAL A 80 -1.44 10.71 -2.59
C VAL A 80 -2.20 11.29 -3.76
N ASN A 81 -2.42 10.50 -4.82
CA ASN A 81 -3.20 10.90 -5.99
C ASN A 81 -4.57 10.20 -6.00
N VAL A 82 -5.59 10.91 -6.44
CA VAL A 82 -6.95 10.38 -6.62
C VAL A 82 -7.40 10.60 -8.05
N TYR A 83 -7.94 9.56 -8.67
CA TYR A 83 -8.47 9.61 -10.03
C TYR A 83 -9.92 9.10 -10.03
N HIS A 84 -10.79 9.71 -10.85
CA HIS A 84 -12.07 9.11 -11.21
C HIS A 84 -11.85 7.99 -12.23
N ILE A 85 -12.53 6.87 -12.04
CA ILE A 85 -12.73 5.83 -13.04
C ILE A 85 -14.03 6.15 -13.77
N LEU A 86 -13.92 6.49 -15.05
CA LEU A 86 -15.08 6.84 -15.88
C LEU A 86 -15.85 5.59 -16.31
N GLY A 87 -17.06 5.76 -16.88
CA GLY A 87 -17.94 4.65 -17.24
C GLY A 87 -17.38 3.69 -18.31
N ASP A 88 -16.40 4.14 -19.09
CA ASP A 88 -15.63 3.34 -20.06
C ASP A 88 -14.35 2.74 -19.48
N GLY A 89 -14.01 3.07 -18.24
CA GLY A 89 -12.79 2.63 -17.56
C GLY A 89 -11.62 3.60 -17.67
N GLU A 90 -11.73 4.68 -18.43
CA GLU A 90 -10.70 5.74 -18.48
C GLU A 90 -10.50 6.42 -17.13
N LEU A 91 -9.31 6.97 -16.92
CA LEU A 91 -8.98 7.74 -15.72
C LEU A 91 -9.06 9.23 -15.96
N LYS A 92 -9.46 9.97 -14.93
CA LYS A 92 -9.41 11.42 -14.87
C LYS A 92 -8.95 11.88 -13.50
N ALA A 93 -7.96 12.80 -13.41
CA ALA A 93 -7.50 13.36 -12.15
C ALA A 93 -8.66 13.99 -11.36
N ALA A 94 -8.71 13.73 -10.05
CA ALA A 94 -9.73 14.20 -9.13
C ALA A 94 -9.16 15.09 -8.03
N ASP A 95 -8.20 14.58 -7.25
CA ASP A 95 -7.59 15.28 -6.12
C ASP A 95 -6.15 14.80 -5.90
N SER A 96 -5.35 15.56 -5.16
CA SER A 96 -4.08 15.10 -4.63
C SER A 96 -3.74 15.79 -3.31
N ILE A 97 -2.98 15.09 -2.46
CA ILE A 97 -2.48 15.62 -1.19
C ILE A 97 -0.99 15.31 -1.06
N PHE A 98 -0.20 16.33 -0.72
CA PHE A 98 1.20 16.19 -0.34
C PHE A 98 1.33 16.12 1.18
N HIS A 99 2.07 15.13 1.68
CA HIS A 99 2.45 15.08 3.08
C HIS A 99 3.63 16.04 3.34
N GLN A 100 3.58 16.80 4.44
CA GLN A 100 4.56 17.83 4.78
C GLN A 100 5.02 17.75 6.25
N GLU A 101 4.70 16.68 6.94
CA GLU A 101 5.06 16.46 8.34
C GLU A 101 6.56 16.20 8.49
N ALA A 102 7.03 16.32 9.73
CA ALA A 102 8.42 16.01 10.07
C ALA A 102 8.78 14.57 9.75
N THR A 103 9.94 14.38 9.16
CA THR A 103 10.48 13.09 8.73
C THR A 103 11.12 12.31 9.87
N GLY A 104 11.30 11.01 9.65
CA GLY A 104 12.01 10.13 10.59
C GLY A 104 13.55 10.30 10.53
N PRO A 105 14.27 9.58 11.38
CA PRO A 105 15.73 9.75 11.52
C PRO A 105 16.56 8.95 10.50
N HIS A 106 15.94 8.07 9.71
CA HIS A 106 16.69 7.20 8.81
C HIS A 106 17.13 7.96 7.54
N LYS A 107 18.27 7.61 6.95
CA LYS A 107 18.81 8.23 5.73
C LYS A 107 17.85 8.23 4.52
N ASN A 108 16.89 7.30 4.48
CA ASN A 108 15.86 7.19 3.45
C ASN A 108 14.56 7.92 3.85
N GLN A 109 14.60 8.80 4.84
CA GLN A 109 13.49 9.61 5.31
C GLN A 109 13.81 11.10 5.17
N ASP A 110 14.39 11.49 4.03
CA ASP A 110 14.77 12.87 3.72
C ASP A 110 13.56 13.77 3.43
N HIS A 111 12.43 13.20 3.06
CA HIS A 111 11.12 13.85 2.91
C HIS A 111 10.00 12.83 3.08
N ALA A 112 8.75 13.22 2.87
CA ALA A 112 7.61 12.30 2.87
C ALA A 112 7.72 11.31 1.69
N HIS A 113 7.46 10.03 1.96
CA HIS A 113 7.54 8.94 0.98
C HIS A 113 6.27 8.08 1.06
N VAL A 114 5.21 8.53 0.41
CA VAL A 114 3.94 7.78 0.35
C VAL A 114 4.15 6.51 -0.45
N HIS A 115 4.00 5.34 0.20
CA HIS A 115 4.30 4.05 -0.41
C HIS A 115 3.09 3.15 -0.62
N TYR A 116 1.98 3.42 0.04
CA TYR A 116 0.79 2.57 0.01
C TYR A 116 -0.47 3.39 0.20
N THR A 117 -1.50 3.06 -0.57
CA THR A 117 -2.85 3.61 -0.46
C THR A 117 -3.86 2.50 -0.71
N ASP A 118 -4.75 2.19 0.24
CA ASP A 118 -5.82 1.21 0.03
C ASP A 118 -7.00 1.49 0.97
N LEU A 119 -8.08 0.74 0.81
CA LEU A 119 -9.28 0.92 1.61
C LEU A 119 -9.23 0.16 2.94
N THR A 120 -9.72 0.82 3.98
CA THR A 120 -10.08 0.15 5.24
C THR A 120 -11.38 -0.66 5.05
N PRO A 121 -11.69 -1.61 5.96
CA PRO A 121 -12.94 -2.39 5.89
C PRO A 121 -14.23 -1.56 5.90
N ASP A 122 -14.18 -0.35 6.45
CA ASP A 122 -15.29 0.62 6.51
C ASP A 122 -15.17 1.73 5.44
N GLN A 123 -14.36 1.48 4.40
CA GLN A 123 -14.27 2.30 3.19
C GLN A 123 -13.62 3.69 3.38
N ARG A 124 -12.77 3.88 4.38
CA ARG A 124 -11.82 4.99 4.44
C ARG A 124 -10.59 4.67 3.61
N LEU A 125 -9.81 5.68 3.26
CA LEU A 125 -8.49 5.49 2.66
C LEU A 125 -7.43 5.43 3.76
N VAL A 126 -6.63 4.38 3.78
CA VAL A 126 -5.44 4.27 4.62
C VAL A 126 -4.18 4.47 3.77
N VAL A 127 -3.25 5.26 4.26
CA VAL A 127 -2.03 5.64 3.55
C VAL A 127 -0.83 5.40 4.45
N CYS A 128 0.17 4.64 3.97
CA CYS A 128 1.45 4.50 4.64
C CYS A 128 2.47 5.47 4.05
N ASP A 129 3.11 6.24 4.91
CA ASP A 129 4.20 7.14 4.55
C ASP A 129 5.48 6.72 5.26
N LEU A 130 6.38 6.18 4.48
CA LEU A 130 7.68 5.69 4.94
C LEU A 130 8.55 6.83 5.47
N GLY A 131 8.51 8.00 4.82
CA GLY A 131 9.36 9.13 5.15
C GLY A 131 9.02 9.79 6.48
N THR A 132 7.75 9.79 6.86
CA THR A 132 7.25 10.48 8.06
C THR A 132 6.98 9.56 9.25
N ASP A 133 7.22 8.26 9.13
CA ASP A 133 6.87 7.24 10.13
C ASP A 133 5.37 7.24 10.50
N ARG A 134 4.49 7.50 9.52
CA ARG A 134 3.04 7.64 9.80
C ARG A 134 2.17 6.76 8.92
N VAL A 135 1.00 6.44 9.47
CA VAL A 135 -0.14 5.88 8.74
C VAL A 135 -1.30 6.86 8.90
N TYR A 136 -1.80 7.36 7.78
CA TYR A 136 -2.90 8.33 7.74
C TYR A 136 -4.20 7.62 7.38
N THR A 137 -5.29 8.07 7.98
CA THR A 137 -6.66 7.63 7.65
C THR A 137 -7.45 8.84 7.15
N TYR A 138 -8.02 8.71 5.96
CA TYR A 138 -8.83 9.76 5.32
C TYR A 138 -10.26 9.29 5.11
N ASP A 139 -11.24 10.16 5.36
CA ASP A 139 -12.55 10.05 4.75
C ASP A 139 -12.47 10.48 3.29
N VAL A 140 -13.17 9.75 2.41
CA VAL A 140 -13.21 10.03 0.98
C VAL A 140 -14.63 10.40 0.58
N SER A 141 -14.77 11.58 -0.03
CA SER A 141 -16.08 12.03 -0.56
C SER A 141 -16.37 11.36 -1.92
N GLU A 142 -17.64 11.40 -2.36
CA GLU A 142 -18.08 10.88 -3.65
C GLU A 142 -17.32 11.45 -4.85
N ASN A 143 -16.83 12.69 -4.74
CA ASN A 143 -16.04 13.34 -5.77
C ASN A 143 -14.52 13.16 -5.59
N GLY A 144 -14.10 12.21 -4.75
CA GLY A 144 -12.70 11.84 -4.57
C GLY A 144 -11.89 12.76 -3.66
N LYS A 145 -12.51 13.77 -3.01
CA LYS A 145 -11.78 14.65 -2.09
C LYS A 145 -11.43 13.94 -0.80
N LEU A 146 -10.18 14.06 -0.39
CA LEU A 146 -9.64 13.48 0.84
C LEU A 146 -9.76 14.45 2.02
N ASN A 147 -10.26 13.95 3.17
CA ASN A 147 -10.31 14.68 4.43
C ASN A 147 -9.62 13.86 5.51
N LEU A 148 -8.53 14.38 6.07
CA LEU A 148 -7.78 13.68 7.13
C LEU A 148 -8.68 13.48 8.37
N VAL A 149 -8.77 12.23 8.82
CA VAL A 149 -9.52 11.83 10.02
C VAL A 149 -8.57 11.68 11.20
N THR A 150 -7.52 10.88 11.05
CA THR A 150 -6.56 10.61 12.11
C THR A 150 -5.21 10.15 11.54
N THR A 151 -4.21 10.12 12.41
CA THR A 151 -2.85 9.69 12.07
C THR A 151 -2.31 8.77 13.17
N PHE A 152 -1.83 7.61 12.81
CA PHE A 152 -1.01 6.76 13.67
C PHE A 152 0.47 7.09 13.42
N THR A 153 1.23 7.33 14.48
CA THR A 153 2.68 7.58 14.40
C THR A 153 3.41 6.34 14.93
N ALA A 154 4.17 5.69 14.06
CA ALA A 154 5.03 4.58 14.44
C ALA A 154 6.30 5.08 15.14
N GLU A 155 7.08 4.14 15.70
CA GLU A 155 8.41 4.47 16.25
C GLU A 155 9.30 5.09 15.15
N PRO A 156 10.14 6.08 15.51
CA PRO A 156 11.06 6.71 14.56
C PRO A 156 11.99 5.70 13.87
N GLY A 157 12.05 5.75 12.54
CA GLY A 157 12.85 4.83 11.73
C GLY A 157 12.14 3.53 11.36
N THR A 158 10.84 3.41 11.60
CA THR A 158 10.02 2.28 11.14
C THR A 158 9.92 2.21 9.63
N GLY A 159 9.63 3.35 9.00
CA GLY A 159 9.34 3.41 7.57
C GLY A 159 8.10 2.60 7.17
N PRO A 160 6.87 3.00 7.57
CA PRO A 160 5.62 2.35 7.16
C PRO A 160 5.53 2.17 5.65
N ARG A 161 5.46 0.91 5.18
CA ARG A 161 5.52 0.62 3.75
C ARG A 161 4.21 0.11 3.19
N HIS A 162 3.72 -1.00 3.70
CA HIS A 162 2.46 -1.64 3.33
C HIS A 162 1.68 -2.07 4.57
N LEU A 163 0.36 -2.16 4.44
CA LEU A 163 -0.54 -2.59 5.48
C LEU A 163 -1.57 -3.54 4.89
N VAL A 164 -1.96 -4.56 5.65
CA VAL A 164 -3.07 -5.45 5.29
C VAL A 164 -3.99 -5.63 6.50
N PHE A 165 -5.30 -5.73 6.24
CA PHE A 165 -6.28 -5.99 7.28
C PHE A 165 -6.52 -7.49 7.46
N HIS A 166 -6.74 -7.89 8.71
CA HIS A 166 -7.33 -9.19 9.02
C HIS A 166 -8.75 -9.27 8.44
N PRO A 167 -9.23 -10.43 7.95
CA PRO A 167 -10.58 -10.56 7.36
C PRO A 167 -11.73 -10.13 8.28
N ASN A 168 -11.56 -10.14 9.62
CA ASN A 168 -12.58 -9.64 10.56
C ASN A 168 -12.68 -8.11 10.59
N GLY A 169 -11.73 -7.38 9.98
CA GLY A 169 -11.71 -5.93 9.90
C GLY A 169 -11.44 -5.19 11.20
N GLN A 170 -10.99 -5.87 12.25
CA GLN A 170 -10.69 -5.29 13.57
C GLN A 170 -9.20 -5.05 13.78
N PHE A 171 -8.36 -5.77 13.05
CA PHE A 171 -6.90 -5.70 13.16
C PHE A 171 -6.27 -5.48 11.80
N ALA A 172 -5.11 -4.83 11.82
CA ALA A 172 -4.26 -4.61 10.66
C ALA A 172 -2.80 -4.97 10.98
N TYR A 173 -2.05 -5.31 9.95
CA TYR A 173 -0.64 -5.66 10.06
C TYR A 173 0.16 -4.68 9.21
N LEU A 174 0.90 -3.80 9.88
CA LEU A 174 1.75 -2.80 9.27
C LEU A 174 3.17 -3.33 9.12
N PHE A 175 3.73 -3.25 7.92
CA PHE A 175 5.11 -3.64 7.67
C PHE A 175 6.01 -2.40 7.53
N GLY A 176 6.99 -2.29 8.42
CA GLY A 176 8.07 -1.33 8.37
C GLY A 176 9.16 -1.78 7.42
N GLU A 177 9.47 -0.97 6.40
CA GLU A 177 10.57 -1.26 5.48
C GLU A 177 11.92 -1.13 6.16
N LEU A 178 12.10 -0.06 6.95
CA LEU A 178 13.42 0.36 7.42
C LEU A 178 13.87 -0.41 8.67
N ASP A 179 12.93 -0.82 9.53
CA ASP A 179 13.22 -1.60 10.73
C ASP A 179 12.92 -3.10 10.58
N SER A 180 12.43 -3.53 9.42
CA SER A 180 12.12 -4.94 9.10
C SER A 180 11.21 -5.60 10.14
N THR A 181 10.20 -4.88 10.64
CA THR A 181 9.25 -5.39 11.65
C THR A 181 7.82 -5.35 11.14
N VAL A 182 7.01 -6.30 11.60
CA VAL A 182 5.55 -6.24 11.49
C VAL A 182 4.96 -5.75 12.82
N ARG A 183 4.04 -4.79 12.73
CA ARG A 183 3.23 -4.32 13.86
C ARG A 183 1.80 -4.81 13.71
N VAL A 184 1.27 -5.42 14.77
CA VAL A 184 -0.16 -5.71 14.89
C VAL A 184 -0.84 -4.47 15.44
N LEU A 185 -1.81 -3.95 14.71
CA LEU A 185 -2.57 -2.77 15.08
C LEU A 185 -4.04 -3.15 15.28
N SER A 186 -4.67 -2.70 16.36
CA SER A 186 -6.12 -2.65 16.44
C SER A 186 -6.65 -1.50 15.59
N TYR A 187 -7.85 -1.65 15.02
CA TYR A 187 -8.50 -0.62 14.21
C TYR A 187 -9.88 -0.29 14.77
N ASN A 188 -10.10 0.98 15.05
CA ASN A 188 -11.39 1.49 15.49
C ASN A 188 -12.17 2.08 14.32
N LYS A 189 -13.23 1.40 13.87
CA LYS A 189 -14.08 1.81 12.74
C LYS A 189 -14.82 3.12 12.97
N GLU A 190 -15.11 3.50 14.22
CA GLU A 190 -15.83 4.76 14.51
C GLU A 190 -14.93 5.97 14.32
N THR A 191 -13.68 5.86 14.74
CA THR A 191 -12.71 6.95 14.74
C THR A 191 -11.68 6.88 13.62
N GLY A 192 -11.55 5.72 12.94
CA GLY A 192 -10.49 5.47 11.96
C GLY A 192 -9.09 5.28 12.58
N ALA A 193 -8.98 5.24 13.91
CA ALA A 193 -7.72 5.22 14.63
C ALA A 193 -7.12 3.81 14.71
N PHE A 194 -5.78 3.78 14.72
CA PHE A 194 -4.98 2.58 14.99
C PHE A 194 -4.29 2.67 16.34
N GLU A 195 -4.13 1.52 17.00
CA GLU A 195 -3.35 1.38 18.24
C GLU A 195 -2.44 0.14 18.13
N GLU A 196 -1.15 0.28 18.45
CA GLU A 196 -0.18 -0.82 18.38
C GLU A 196 -0.37 -1.79 19.53
N LEU A 197 -0.48 -3.09 19.21
CA LEU A 197 -0.63 -4.19 20.15
C LEU A 197 0.64 -5.04 20.26
N GLN A 198 1.36 -5.22 19.16
CA GLN A 198 2.54 -6.07 19.08
C GLN A 198 3.49 -5.56 18.00
N LYS A 199 4.79 -5.77 18.25
CA LYS A 199 5.87 -5.58 17.26
C LYS A 199 6.73 -6.83 17.22
N ILE A 200 7.04 -7.34 16.02
CA ILE A 200 7.84 -8.55 15.84
C ILE A 200 8.75 -8.41 14.61
N SER A 201 10.00 -8.90 14.73
CA SER A 201 10.96 -8.92 13.62
C SER A 201 10.56 -9.92 12.53
N THR A 202 10.86 -9.56 11.28
CA THR A 202 10.76 -10.47 10.12
C THR A 202 12.10 -11.16 9.82
N LEU A 203 13.12 -10.91 10.62
CA LEU A 203 14.47 -11.45 10.45
C LEU A 203 14.84 -12.39 11.59
N PRO A 204 15.68 -13.41 11.33
CA PRO A 204 16.26 -14.23 12.38
C PRO A 204 17.11 -13.36 13.34
N GLU A 205 17.19 -13.77 14.60
CA GLU A 205 17.93 -13.04 15.64
C GLU A 205 19.42 -12.89 15.32
N GLU A 206 20.00 -13.89 14.63
CA GLU A 206 21.40 -13.92 14.25
C GLU A 206 21.72 -13.15 12.94
N PHE A 207 20.73 -12.60 12.24
CA PHE A 207 20.98 -11.85 11.01
C PHE A 207 21.41 -10.41 11.31
N ASP A 208 22.61 -10.04 10.84
CA ASP A 208 23.25 -8.73 11.02
C ASP A 208 23.46 -7.95 9.71
N GLY A 209 22.93 -8.47 8.58
CA GLY A 209 23.04 -7.84 7.27
C GLY A 209 22.07 -6.69 7.04
N GLU A 210 22.31 -5.91 5.98
CA GLU A 210 21.33 -4.91 5.52
C GLU A 210 20.06 -5.60 5.00
N ASN A 211 18.89 -5.07 5.36
CA ASN A 211 17.60 -5.56 4.90
C ASN A 211 16.60 -4.40 4.73
N GLY A 212 15.66 -4.60 3.82
CA GLY A 212 14.49 -3.75 3.67
C GLY A 212 13.23 -4.61 3.55
N GLY A 213 12.24 -4.34 4.40
CA GLY A 213 10.92 -4.95 4.28
C GLY A 213 10.29 -4.60 2.92
N ALA A 214 9.45 -5.49 2.38
CA ALA A 214 8.79 -5.24 1.10
C ALA A 214 7.28 -5.49 1.16
N ALA A 215 6.78 -6.58 0.58
CA ALA A 215 5.34 -6.87 0.55
C ALA A 215 4.89 -7.60 1.82
N ILE A 216 3.67 -7.30 2.25
CA ILE A 216 2.96 -8.05 3.28
C ILE A 216 1.64 -8.56 2.70
N ARG A 217 1.27 -9.81 3.00
CA ARG A 217 0.01 -10.43 2.56
C ARG A 217 -0.52 -11.33 3.67
N ILE A 218 -1.84 -11.44 3.74
CA ILE A 218 -2.53 -12.36 4.64
C ILE A 218 -3.25 -13.42 3.82
N SER A 219 -3.32 -14.66 4.34
CA SER A 219 -4.13 -15.72 3.72
C SER A 219 -5.62 -15.38 3.79
N ASN A 220 -6.42 -15.87 2.83
CA ASN A 220 -7.85 -15.56 2.76
C ASN A 220 -8.64 -16.01 4.01
N ASP A 221 -8.14 -17.04 4.70
CA ASP A 221 -8.73 -17.55 5.95
C ASP A 221 -8.22 -16.81 7.21
N GLY A 222 -7.35 -15.81 7.05
CA GLY A 222 -6.79 -15.01 8.14
C GLY A 222 -5.73 -15.70 8.99
N LYS A 223 -5.35 -16.94 8.69
CA LYS A 223 -4.51 -17.75 9.60
C LYS A 223 -3.01 -17.54 9.45
N PHE A 224 -2.56 -17.04 8.29
CA PHE A 224 -1.15 -16.85 8.01
C PHE A 224 -0.87 -15.48 7.42
N LEU A 225 0.20 -14.86 7.91
CA LEU A 225 0.74 -13.61 7.39
C LEU A 225 2.11 -13.86 6.79
N TYR A 226 2.38 -13.23 5.64
CA TYR A 226 3.61 -13.37 4.88
C TYR A 226 4.24 -12.00 4.69
N ALA A 227 5.51 -11.85 5.06
CA ALA A 227 6.28 -10.61 4.89
C ALA A 227 7.59 -10.90 4.17
N SER A 228 7.86 -10.19 3.06
CA SER A 228 9.05 -10.44 2.25
C SER A 228 10.18 -9.49 2.59
N ASN A 229 11.41 -10.02 2.63
CA ASN A 229 12.64 -9.32 2.97
C ASN A 229 13.58 -9.20 1.75
N ARG A 230 14.07 -7.99 1.49
CA ARG A 230 15.07 -7.67 0.47
C ARG A 230 16.42 -7.41 1.14
N GLY A 231 17.33 -8.31 1.03
CA GLY A 231 18.61 -8.37 1.75
C GLY A 231 18.80 -9.76 2.33
N HIS A 232 18.01 -10.14 3.32
CA HIS A 232 17.92 -11.54 3.78
C HIS A 232 17.30 -12.47 2.71
N ASN A 233 16.57 -11.93 1.72
CA ASN A 233 15.99 -12.66 0.58
C ASN A 233 15.09 -13.82 1.00
N SER A 234 14.22 -13.58 1.97
CA SER A 234 13.30 -14.56 2.56
C SER A 234 11.86 -14.06 2.56
N ILE A 235 10.96 -14.96 2.92
CA ILE A 235 9.58 -14.64 3.31
C ILE A 235 9.40 -15.12 4.75
N ALA A 236 9.21 -14.18 5.68
CA ALA A 236 8.81 -14.51 7.03
C ALA A 236 7.33 -14.93 7.04
N VAL A 237 7.05 -16.06 7.70
CA VAL A 237 5.70 -16.62 7.83
C VAL A 237 5.28 -16.56 9.29
N PHE A 238 4.15 -15.94 9.57
CA PHE A 238 3.58 -15.87 10.91
C PHE A 238 2.23 -16.60 10.97
N ALA A 239 2.01 -17.36 12.05
CA ALA A 239 0.66 -17.78 12.40
C ALA A 239 -0.06 -16.60 13.07
N VAL A 240 -1.30 -16.40 12.67
CA VAL A 240 -2.19 -15.37 13.22
C VAL A 240 -3.12 -16.04 14.23
N SER A 241 -3.36 -15.38 15.39
CA SER A 241 -4.33 -15.85 16.39
C SER A 241 -5.75 -15.88 15.79
N GLU A 242 -6.63 -16.67 16.38
CA GLU A 242 -8.01 -16.84 15.89
C GLU A 242 -8.78 -15.52 15.80
N ASP A 243 -8.52 -14.60 16.74
CA ASP A 243 -9.14 -13.28 16.78
C ASP A 243 -8.40 -12.23 15.92
N GLY A 244 -7.18 -12.52 15.44
CA GLY A 244 -6.35 -11.62 14.66
C GLY A 244 -5.47 -10.64 15.45
N SER A 245 -5.56 -10.67 16.79
CA SER A 245 -4.89 -9.69 17.67
C SER A 245 -3.40 -9.95 17.92
N TYR A 246 -2.91 -11.12 17.52
CA TYR A 246 -1.53 -11.55 17.79
C TYR A 246 -0.96 -12.37 16.62
N ILE A 247 0.33 -12.23 16.38
CA ILE A 247 1.07 -13.06 15.41
C ILE A 247 2.27 -13.74 16.05
N GLN A 248 2.58 -14.95 15.61
CA GLN A 248 3.72 -15.71 16.04
C GLN A 248 4.53 -16.22 14.84
N ASN A 249 5.86 -16.04 14.91
CA ASN A 249 6.76 -16.57 13.90
C ASN A 249 6.63 -18.08 13.75
N LYS A 250 6.54 -18.54 12.51
CA LYS A 250 6.56 -19.96 12.15
C LYS A 250 7.80 -20.31 11.34
N GLN A 251 8.27 -19.39 10.51
CA GLN A 251 9.42 -19.61 9.63
C GLN A 251 9.91 -18.26 9.10
N ILE A 252 11.22 -18.13 8.99
CA ILE A 252 11.91 -17.01 8.30
C ILE A 252 12.87 -17.57 7.28
#